data_5278588638ef8726d4683d08e62bbe63
#
_entry.id   5278588638ef8726d4683d08e62bbe63
#
_cell.length_a   1.000
_cell.length_b   1.000
_cell.length_c   1.000
_cell.angle_alpha   90.00
_cell.angle_beta   90.00
_cell.angle_gamma   90.00
#
_symmetry.space_group_name_H-M   'P 1'
#
loop_
_entity.id
_entity.type
_entity.pdbx_description
1 polymer ?
#
loop_
_entity_poly.entity_id
_entity_poly.type
_entity_poly.pdbx_seq_one_letter_code
_entity_poly.pdbx_strand_id
1 'polypeptide(L)'
;MGQNNTYKKGFIPYALAAFLVGIVGGFSTVLGPAFVQDIGIAYNNTTWTALAQAMTTAACAPILGKLGDVIGCRTTLLLGIAVYGIGNVLSALADSLLFMMAARFIVGIGSAAIMPVVLAYIVTEFPQNEVAKGFSLYMLISSVSVVFGPTLGGLIIRSYGWRTMIWVCVITSAVVFFLCLVIHGKAGANRKKLTDFDGIGAVLVLIFFSLLLCIPSFGQNFGWNSSAFLGVLIVAAISLAGLILVEKRAKNPILPGSFMKRRAFILSVIALFFTQGLMQANMTNIIVFVNYTQPDNSVISGYAISIMYLGMSLGAVVLGPLADRREPKWILTASLTLTGIGCGLMLLFSNHTSIALLALSLGILGFGLGGNGTIFMKVVLSGVPVGQAGAGTGTYGLFRDLAAPFGVAVFVPMFTNQITSLIEAGAGQETAAVSSIESLAITEIFCVAVGIVIVLMLPKIRKI
;
A
#
# COMPACT_ATOMS: atom_id res chain seq x y z
N MET A 1 27.30 -0.45 28.45
CA MET A 1 27.32 0.02 27.05
C MET A 1 27.04 -1.06 25.99
N GLY A 2 27.01 -2.35 26.30
CA GLY A 2 26.84 -3.45 25.31
C GLY A 2 25.42 -3.79 24.88
N GLN A 3 24.37 -3.45 25.62
CA GLN A 3 22.99 -3.81 25.27
C GLN A 3 22.33 -2.84 24.26
N ASN A 4 22.84 -1.60 24.14
CA ASN A 4 22.21 -0.53 23.36
C ASN A 4 22.36 -0.65 21.82
N ASN A 5 23.16 -1.59 21.31
CA ASN A 5 23.39 -1.72 19.85
C ASN A 5 22.85 -3.03 19.23
N THR A 6 22.39 -3.99 20.06
CA THR A 6 21.99 -5.31 19.55
C THR A 6 20.71 -5.27 18.75
N TYR A 7 19.68 -4.50 19.17
CA TYR A 7 18.43 -4.33 18.45
C TYR A 7 18.61 -3.58 17.13
N LYS A 8 19.54 -2.57 17.09
CA LYS A 8 19.85 -1.85 15.84
C LYS A 8 20.51 -2.75 14.80
N LYS A 9 21.46 -3.58 15.22
CA LYS A 9 22.08 -4.59 14.33
C LYS A 9 21.06 -5.61 13.87
N GLY A 10 20.19 -6.09 14.77
CA GLY A 10 19.12 -7.02 14.45
C GLY A 10 18.05 -6.43 13.50
N PHE A 11 17.90 -5.10 13.44
CA PHE A 11 16.96 -4.44 12.55
C PHE A 11 17.43 -4.38 11.09
N ILE A 12 18.73 -4.49 10.81
CA ILE A 12 19.30 -4.36 9.47
C ILE A 12 18.62 -5.28 8.44
N PRO A 13 18.45 -6.59 8.65
CA PRO A 13 17.77 -7.45 7.69
C PRO A 13 16.32 -7.04 7.41
N TYR A 14 15.60 -6.58 8.44
CA TYR A 14 14.22 -6.11 8.31
C TYR A 14 14.13 -4.82 7.49
N ALA A 15 15.06 -3.89 7.71
CA ALA A 15 15.19 -2.66 6.95
C ALA A 15 15.49 -2.93 5.47
N LEU A 16 16.42 -3.86 5.19
CA LEU A 16 16.75 -4.26 3.83
C LEU A 16 15.60 -4.99 3.13
N ALA A 17 14.84 -5.83 3.85
CA ALA A 17 13.65 -6.46 3.31
C ALA A 17 12.57 -5.42 2.95
N ALA A 18 12.34 -4.42 3.82
CA ALA A 18 11.42 -3.32 3.55
C ALA A 18 11.85 -2.49 2.33
N PHE A 19 13.15 -2.20 2.21
CA PHE A 19 13.72 -1.49 1.07
C PHE A 19 13.53 -2.27 -0.24
N LEU A 20 13.80 -3.58 -0.23
CA LEU A 20 13.63 -4.47 -1.38
C LEU A 20 12.19 -4.45 -1.89
N VAL A 21 11.20 -4.65 -1.00
CA VAL A 21 9.79 -4.67 -1.41
C VAL A 21 9.31 -3.30 -1.86
N GLY A 22 9.81 -2.21 -1.25
CA GLY A 22 9.50 -0.86 -1.68
C GLY A 22 9.99 -0.55 -3.09
N ILE A 23 11.22 -0.94 -3.45
CA ILE A 23 11.74 -0.78 -4.82
C ILE A 23 10.86 -1.54 -5.81
N VAL A 24 10.49 -2.79 -5.50
CA VAL A 24 9.65 -3.61 -6.38
C VAL A 24 8.25 -2.99 -6.54
N GLY A 25 7.67 -2.48 -5.47
CA GLY A 25 6.41 -1.74 -5.53
C GLY A 25 6.50 -0.53 -6.47
N GLY A 26 7.62 0.20 -6.42
CA GLY A 26 7.86 1.35 -7.28
C GLY A 26 8.02 1.00 -8.76
N PHE A 27 8.86 0.02 -9.11
CA PHE A 27 9.08 -0.29 -10.53
C PHE A 27 7.95 -1.10 -11.18
N SER A 28 7.07 -1.73 -10.40
CA SER A 28 5.91 -2.44 -10.97
C SER A 28 5.02 -1.55 -11.84
N THR A 29 5.03 -0.24 -11.62
CA THR A 29 4.32 0.74 -12.45
C THR A 29 4.85 0.83 -13.88
N VAL A 30 6.13 0.51 -14.11
CA VAL A 30 6.80 0.59 -15.42
C VAL A 30 6.92 -0.78 -16.11
N LEU A 31 6.49 -1.87 -15.48
CA LEU A 31 6.54 -3.22 -16.06
C LEU A 31 5.44 -3.47 -17.10
N GLY A 32 4.26 -2.85 -16.95
CA GLY A 32 3.13 -3.11 -17.84
C GLY A 32 3.45 -2.95 -19.32
N PRO A 33 3.98 -1.82 -19.77
CA PRO A 33 4.39 -1.63 -21.18
C PRO A 33 5.41 -2.65 -21.68
N ALA A 34 6.34 -3.07 -20.82
CA ALA A 34 7.36 -4.06 -21.18
C ALA A 34 6.78 -5.46 -21.38
N PHE A 35 5.76 -5.84 -20.64
CA PHE A 35 5.04 -7.11 -20.82
C PHE A 35 4.27 -7.17 -22.15
N VAL A 36 3.69 -6.02 -22.57
CA VAL A 36 3.00 -5.91 -23.87
C VAL A 36 3.96 -6.22 -25.02
N GLN A 37 5.17 -5.66 -24.97
CA GLN A 37 6.16 -5.78 -26.04
C GLN A 37 6.78 -7.18 -26.13
N ASP A 38 7.04 -7.83 -24.99
CA ASP A 38 7.85 -9.06 -24.96
C ASP A 38 6.99 -10.34 -24.87
N ILE A 39 5.90 -10.33 -24.10
CA ILE A 39 5.04 -11.50 -23.92
C ILE A 39 3.79 -11.44 -24.83
N GLY A 40 3.58 -10.31 -25.55
CA GLY A 40 2.39 -10.14 -26.41
C GLY A 40 1.07 -10.01 -25.66
N ILE A 41 1.11 -9.58 -24.41
CA ILE A 41 -0.08 -9.40 -23.57
C ILE A 41 -0.77 -8.09 -23.96
N ALA A 42 -2.09 -8.11 -24.18
CA ALA A 42 -2.85 -6.87 -24.37
C ALA A 42 -2.70 -5.94 -23.17
N TYR A 43 -2.55 -4.64 -23.41
CA TYR A 43 -2.28 -3.65 -22.35
C TYR A 43 -3.29 -3.73 -21.18
N ASN A 44 -4.56 -3.90 -21.48
CA ASN A 44 -5.61 -4.05 -20.47
C ASN A 44 -5.41 -5.26 -19.55
N ASN A 45 -4.73 -6.30 -20.04
CA ASN A 45 -4.46 -7.51 -19.26
C ASN A 45 -3.25 -7.39 -18.35
N THR A 46 -2.39 -6.37 -18.51
CA THR A 46 -1.24 -6.16 -17.64
C THR A 46 -1.65 -5.81 -16.22
N THR A 47 -2.81 -5.17 -16.05
CA THR A 47 -3.40 -4.84 -14.74
C THR A 47 -3.64 -6.07 -13.88
N TRP A 48 -3.97 -7.22 -14.48
CA TRP A 48 -4.19 -8.48 -13.77
C TRP A 48 -2.93 -9.01 -13.08
N THR A 49 -1.75 -8.76 -13.64
CA THR A 49 -0.48 -9.16 -13.01
C THR A 49 -0.21 -8.36 -11.73
N ALA A 50 -0.47 -7.06 -11.76
CA ALA A 50 -0.34 -6.19 -10.59
C ALA A 50 -1.41 -6.51 -9.53
N LEU A 51 -2.65 -6.78 -9.99
CA LEU A 51 -3.76 -7.14 -9.11
C LEU A 51 -3.50 -8.48 -8.41
N ALA A 52 -2.99 -9.51 -9.12
CA ALA A 52 -2.64 -10.80 -8.55
C ALA A 52 -1.64 -10.67 -7.37
N GLN A 53 -0.64 -9.80 -7.50
CA GLN A 53 0.29 -9.50 -6.42
C GLN A 53 -0.36 -8.71 -5.29
N ALA A 54 -1.10 -7.65 -5.61
CA ALA A 54 -1.70 -6.75 -4.62
C ALA A 54 -2.72 -7.48 -3.73
N MET A 55 -3.58 -8.31 -4.32
CA MET A 55 -4.61 -9.04 -3.56
C MET A 55 -4.00 -10.05 -2.59
N THR A 56 -2.94 -10.76 -2.99
CA THR A 56 -2.28 -11.70 -2.09
C THR A 56 -1.45 -10.99 -1.03
N THR A 57 -0.80 -9.87 -1.37
CA THR A 57 -0.09 -9.05 -0.38
C THR A 57 -1.06 -8.55 0.69
N ALA A 58 -2.19 -7.98 0.31
CA ALA A 58 -3.18 -7.46 1.25
C ALA A 58 -3.81 -8.58 2.10
N ALA A 59 -4.30 -9.65 1.47
CA ALA A 59 -5.00 -10.72 2.15
C ALA A 59 -4.10 -11.57 3.06
N CYS A 60 -2.83 -11.78 2.68
CA CYS A 60 -1.87 -12.54 3.48
C CYS A 60 -1.21 -11.72 4.61
N ALA A 61 -1.26 -10.40 4.59
CA ALA A 61 -0.61 -9.56 5.60
C ALA A 61 -1.07 -9.88 7.05
N PRO A 62 -2.37 -9.97 7.39
CA PRO A 62 -2.79 -10.36 8.74
C PRO A 62 -2.42 -11.82 9.08
N ILE A 63 -2.42 -12.71 8.09
CA ILE A 63 -2.06 -14.12 8.25
C ILE A 63 -0.59 -14.25 8.65
N LEU A 64 0.29 -13.62 7.89
CA LEU A 64 1.73 -13.66 8.13
C LEU A 64 2.15 -12.80 9.32
N GLY A 65 1.41 -11.73 9.62
CA GLY A 65 1.54 -10.99 10.89
C GLY A 65 1.25 -11.88 12.09
N LYS A 66 0.14 -12.63 12.07
CA LYS A 66 -0.20 -13.60 13.10
C LYS A 66 0.81 -14.73 13.20
N LEU A 67 1.29 -15.21 12.06
CA LEU A 67 2.35 -16.22 12.01
C LEU A 67 3.62 -15.69 12.69
N GLY A 68 3.98 -14.42 12.48
CA GLY A 68 5.09 -13.76 13.17
C GLY A 68 4.94 -13.74 14.69
N ASP A 69 3.71 -13.58 15.21
CA ASP A 69 3.42 -13.65 16.64
C ASP A 69 3.54 -15.07 17.20
N VAL A 70 3.37 -16.12 16.37
CA VAL A 70 3.40 -17.53 16.77
C VAL A 70 4.79 -18.13 16.66
N ILE A 71 5.42 -18.05 15.49
CA ILE A 71 6.73 -18.69 15.21
C ILE A 71 7.92 -17.74 15.35
N GLY A 72 7.65 -16.44 15.56
CA GLY A 72 8.63 -15.37 15.73
C GLY A 72 8.93 -14.61 14.44
N CYS A 73 9.22 -13.30 14.59
CA CYS A 73 9.44 -12.38 13.49
C CYS A 73 10.55 -12.84 12.53
N ARG A 74 11.67 -13.36 13.04
CA ARG A 74 12.79 -13.80 12.21
C ARG A 74 12.42 -14.96 11.29
N THR A 75 11.79 -15.99 11.83
CA THR A 75 11.39 -17.19 11.06
C THR A 75 10.38 -16.81 9.99
N THR A 76 9.41 -15.97 10.33
CA THR A 76 8.40 -15.48 9.38
C THR A 76 9.01 -14.60 8.29
N LEU A 77 10.00 -13.75 8.64
CA LEU A 77 10.74 -12.97 7.65
C LEU A 77 11.50 -13.85 6.67
N LEU A 78 12.23 -14.86 7.16
CA LEU A 78 12.97 -15.81 6.33
C LEU A 78 12.05 -16.56 5.37
N LEU A 79 10.91 -17.07 5.86
CA LEU A 79 9.90 -17.71 5.02
C LEU A 79 9.33 -16.74 3.97
N GLY A 80 8.99 -15.52 4.38
CA GLY A 80 8.47 -14.48 3.47
C GLY A 80 9.46 -14.14 2.36
N ILE A 81 10.74 -13.91 2.69
CA ILE A 81 11.78 -13.58 1.71
C ILE A 81 12.08 -14.77 0.78
N ALA A 82 12.06 -16.01 1.29
CA ALA A 82 12.24 -17.21 0.47
C ALA A 82 11.10 -17.35 -0.56
N VAL A 83 9.84 -17.23 -0.12
CA VAL A 83 8.67 -17.30 -1.00
C VAL A 83 8.70 -16.13 -2.01
N TYR A 84 9.06 -14.93 -1.57
CA TYR A 84 9.22 -13.76 -2.43
C TYR A 84 10.29 -13.98 -3.51
N GLY A 85 11.46 -14.54 -3.14
CA GLY A 85 12.53 -14.86 -4.08
C GLY A 85 12.09 -15.92 -5.11
N ILE A 86 11.44 -17.02 -4.66
CA ILE A 86 10.91 -18.05 -5.54
C ILE A 86 9.88 -17.45 -6.53
N GLY A 87 8.95 -16.62 -6.05
CA GLY A 87 7.97 -15.96 -6.91
C GLY A 87 8.61 -15.05 -7.96
N ASN A 88 9.70 -14.33 -7.62
CA ASN A 88 10.44 -13.54 -8.58
C ASN A 88 11.22 -14.40 -9.59
N VAL A 89 11.79 -15.54 -9.19
CA VAL A 89 12.39 -16.51 -10.14
C VAL A 89 11.34 -16.97 -11.16
N LEU A 90 10.17 -17.38 -10.68
CA LEU A 90 9.06 -17.79 -11.56
C LEU A 90 8.61 -16.63 -12.47
N SER A 91 8.53 -15.40 -11.94
CA SER A 91 8.19 -14.22 -12.74
C SER A 91 9.22 -13.94 -13.84
N ALA A 92 10.51 -14.14 -13.58
CA ALA A 92 11.57 -13.95 -14.58
C ALA A 92 11.50 -14.98 -15.71
N LEU A 93 10.98 -16.17 -15.42
CA LEU A 93 10.82 -17.28 -16.37
C LEU A 93 9.45 -17.26 -17.09
N ALA A 94 8.59 -16.27 -16.81
CA ALA A 94 7.24 -16.26 -17.33
C ALA A 94 7.21 -15.88 -18.83
N ASP A 95 6.51 -16.73 -19.62
CA ASP A 95 6.29 -16.54 -21.05
C ASP A 95 4.80 -16.41 -21.41
N SER A 96 3.91 -16.44 -20.42
CA SER A 96 2.46 -16.26 -20.60
C SER A 96 1.84 -15.43 -19.48
N LEU A 97 0.70 -14.80 -19.78
CA LEU A 97 -0.06 -14.00 -18.80
C LEU A 97 -0.43 -14.84 -17.57
N LEU A 98 -0.97 -16.05 -17.78
CA LEU A 98 -1.43 -16.90 -16.68
C LEU A 98 -0.27 -17.32 -15.77
N PHE A 99 0.88 -17.68 -16.34
CA PHE A 99 2.07 -18.04 -15.58
C PHE A 99 2.62 -16.83 -14.83
N MET A 100 2.64 -15.63 -15.46
CA MET A 100 3.02 -14.39 -14.81
C MET A 100 2.09 -14.05 -13.63
N MET A 101 0.76 -14.18 -13.80
CA MET A 101 -0.20 -13.97 -12.71
C MET A 101 0.04 -14.94 -11.55
N ALA A 102 0.26 -16.22 -11.81
CA ALA A 102 0.58 -17.22 -10.79
C ALA A 102 1.89 -16.90 -10.06
N ALA A 103 2.92 -16.49 -10.77
CA ALA A 103 4.19 -16.07 -10.21
C ALA A 103 4.02 -14.83 -9.32
N ARG A 104 3.28 -13.81 -9.79
CA ARG A 104 2.99 -12.59 -9.03
C ARG A 104 2.12 -12.87 -7.80
N PHE A 105 1.22 -13.83 -7.86
CA PHE A 105 0.49 -14.32 -6.70
C PHE A 105 1.45 -14.82 -5.60
N ILE A 106 2.45 -15.61 -5.95
CA ILE A 106 3.48 -16.11 -5.03
C ILE A 106 4.35 -14.96 -4.48
N VAL A 107 4.75 -13.99 -5.34
CA VAL A 107 5.46 -12.77 -4.92
C VAL A 107 4.65 -12.02 -3.87
N GLY A 108 3.34 -11.90 -4.08
CA GLY A 108 2.42 -11.24 -3.15
C GLY A 108 2.39 -11.92 -1.76
N ILE A 109 2.34 -13.26 -1.71
CA ILE A 109 2.41 -14.00 -0.44
C ILE A 109 3.71 -13.67 0.30
N GLY A 110 4.84 -13.72 -0.40
CA GLY A 110 6.15 -13.44 0.22
C GLY A 110 6.28 -12.00 0.74
N SER A 111 5.84 -11.01 -0.07
CA SER A 111 5.90 -9.59 0.30
C SER A 111 4.98 -9.24 1.48
N ALA A 112 3.86 -9.95 1.62
CA ALA A 112 2.89 -9.75 2.69
C ALA A 112 3.47 -9.93 4.10
N ALA A 113 4.52 -10.75 4.25
CA ALA A 113 5.19 -10.96 5.54
C ALA A 113 5.97 -9.73 6.01
N ILE A 114 6.50 -8.93 5.09
CA ILE A 114 7.59 -8.00 5.41
C ILE A 114 7.10 -6.86 6.28
N MET A 115 6.06 -6.13 5.87
CA MET A 115 5.57 -5.01 6.65
C MET A 115 5.13 -5.41 8.08
N PRO A 116 4.22 -6.37 8.30
CA PRO A 116 3.76 -6.70 9.64
C PRO A 116 4.88 -7.22 10.53
N VAL A 117 5.81 -7.99 9.97
CA VAL A 117 6.93 -8.57 10.72
C VAL A 117 7.97 -7.49 11.09
N VAL A 118 8.27 -6.55 10.19
CA VAL A 118 9.17 -5.42 10.50
C VAL A 118 8.59 -4.55 11.61
N LEU A 119 7.30 -4.21 11.52
CA LEU A 119 6.64 -3.40 12.53
C LEU A 119 6.51 -4.14 13.87
N ALA A 120 6.21 -5.45 13.84
CA ALA A 120 6.19 -6.28 15.04
C ALA A 120 7.58 -6.33 15.71
N TYR A 121 8.66 -6.48 14.93
CA TYR A 121 10.03 -6.42 15.44
C TYR A 121 10.33 -5.09 16.14
N ILE A 122 9.91 -3.97 15.56
CA ILE A 122 10.09 -2.64 16.17
C ILE A 122 9.36 -2.56 17.52
N VAL A 123 8.12 -3.03 17.58
CA VAL A 123 7.32 -2.99 18.83
C VAL A 123 7.89 -3.89 19.92
N THR A 124 8.47 -5.05 19.55
CA THR A 124 8.93 -6.05 20.52
C THR A 124 10.37 -5.88 20.97
N GLU A 125 11.26 -5.42 20.09
CA GLU A 125 12.71 -5.42 20.34
C GLU A 125 13.28 -4.01 20.61
N PHE A 126 12.60 -2.95 20.14
CA PHE A 126 13.07 -1.58 20.42
C PHE A 126 12.68 -1.15 21.83
N PRO A 127 13.53 -0.38 22.50
CA PRO A 127 13.16 0.29 23.76
C PRO A 127 11.91 1.16 23.55
N GLN A 128 11.02 1.21 24.53
CA GLN A 128 9.75 1.95 24.40
C GLN A 128 9.91 3.42 23.97
N ASN A 129 10.97 4.08 24.42
CA ASN A 129 11.30 5.45 24.04
C ASN A 129 11.90 5.59 22.63
N GLU A 130 12.21 4.50 21.93
CA GLU A 130 12.76 4.49 20.57
C GLU A 130 11.84 3.82 19.53
N VAL A 131 10.70 3.25 19.93
CA VAL A 131 9.73 2.62 19.02
C VAL A 131 9.27 3.58 17.93
N ALA A 132 8.97 4.83 18.28
CA ALA A 132 8.58 5.85 17.32
C ALA A 132 9.69 6.16 16.29
N LYS A 133 10.96 6.16 16.72
CA LYS A 133 12.11 6.30 15.80
C LYS A 133 12.22 5.10 14.88
N GLY A 134 11.95 3.89 15.37
CA GLY A 134 11.90 2.66 14.57
C GLY A 134 10.85 2.75 13.46
N PHE A 135 9.63 3.19 13.77
CA PHE A 135 8.58 3.39 12.79
C PHE A 135 8.94 4.48 11.77
N SER A 136 9.49 5.61 12.22
CA SER A 136 9.93 6.68 11.31
C SER A 136 11.04 6.20 10.36
N LEU A 137 11.98 5.39 10.85
CA LEU A 137 13.03 4.81 10.03
C LEU A 137 12.46 3.82 8.99
N TYR A 138 11.52 2.96 9.39
CA TYR A 138 10.81 2.07 8.46
C TYR A 138 10.09 2.86 7.37
N MET A 139 9.35 3.91 7.73
CA MET A 139 8.63 4.74 6.77
C MET A 139 9.59 5.49 5.83
N LEU A 140 10.71 6.00 6.33
CA LEU A 140 11.73 6.63 5.51
C LEU A 140 12.30 5.64 4.49
N ILE A 141 12.70 4.46 4.92
CA ILE A 141 13.25 3.41 4.06
C ILE A 141 12.25 3.01 2.97
N SER A 142 10.99 2.76 3.37
CA SER A 142 9.92 2.40 2.43
C SER A 142 9.63 3.51 1.42
N SER A 143 9.59 4.78 1.85
CA SER A 143 9.33 5.91 0.96
C SER A 143 10.49 6.14 -0.03
N VAL A 144 11.72 6.10 0.46
CA VAL A 144 12.91 6.26 -0.38
C VAL A 144 12.96 5.15 -1.44
N SER A 145 12.69 3.90 -1.06
CA SER A 145 12.70 2.78 -2.00
C SER A 145 11.64 2.90 -3.09
N VAL A 146 10.44 3.38 -2.77
CA VAL A 146 9.36 3.60 -3.75
C VAL A 146 9.72 4.73 -4.73
N VAL A 147 10.40 5.80 -4.28
CA VAL A 147 10.86 6.90 -5.16
C VAL A 147 11.90 6.41 -6.16
N PHE A 148 12.87 5.62 -5.70
CA PHE A 148 13.92 5.09 -6.58
C PHE A 148 13.44 3.98 -7.51
N GLY A 149 12.39 3.26 -7.15
CA GLY A 149 11.86 2.13 -7.91
C GLY A 149 11.57 2.42 -9.38
N PRO A 150 10.72 3.38 -9.75
CA PRO A 150 10.41 3.71 -11.14
C PRO A 150 11.63 4.18 -11.94
N THR A 151 12.49 5.00 -11.32
CA THR A 151 13.67 5.54 -11.98
C THR A 151 14.70 4.45 -12.28
N LEU A 152 15.08 3.67 -11.27
CA LEU A 152 16.04 2.57 -11.45
C LEU A 152 15.43 1.46 -12.32
N GLY A 153 14.16 1.13 -12.09
CA GLY A 153 13.44 0.15 -12.88
C GLY A 153 13.35 0.54 -14.35
N GLY A 154 12.97 1.79 -14.64
CA GLY A 154 12.90 2.31 -16.00
C GLY A 154 14.25 2.31 -16.74
N LEU A 155 15.33 2.70 -16.07
CA LEU A 155 16.69 2.65 -16.62
C LEU A 155 17.13 1.22 -16.94
N ILE A 156 16.93 0.28 -16.02
CA ILE A 156 17.32 -1.13 -16.21
C ILE A 156 16.46 -1.77 -17.29
N ILE A 157 15.15 -1.55 -17.28
CA ILE A 157 14.21 -2.11 -18.27
C ILE A 157 14.56 -1.62 -19.68
N ARG A 158 14.86 -0.32 -19.83
CA ARG A 158 15.24 0.26 -21.12
C ARG A 158 16.55 -0.29 -21.66
N SER A 159 17.54 -0.53 -20.79
CA SER A 159 18.90 -0.93 -21.21
C SER A 159 19.08 -2.44 -21.32
N TYR A 160 18.41 -3.23 -20.46
CA TYR A 160 18.66 -4.66 -20.28
C TYR A 160 17.38 -5.52 -20.29
N GLY A 161 16.22 -4.90 -20.46
CA GLY A 161 14.93 -5.59 -20.43
C GLY A 161 14.38 -5.81 -19.01
N TRP A 162 13.07 -6.10 -18.94
CA TRP A 162 12.33 -6.26 -17.67
C TRP A 162 12.73 -7.52 -16.88
N ARG A 163 13.11 -8.60 -17.57
CA ARG A 163 13.58 -9.83 -16.91
C ARG A 163 14.83 -9.58 -16.08
N THR A 164 15.76 -8.76 -16.56
CA THR A 164 16.97 -8.37 -15.81
C THR A 164 16.60 -7.66 -14.51
N MET A 165 15.61 -6.76 -14.53
CA MET A 165 15.15 -6.11 -13.30
C MET A 165 14.59 -7.10 -12.29
N ILE A 166 13.84 -8.12 -12.74
CA ILE A 166 13.34 -9.17 -11.86
C ILE A 166 14.49 -10.02 -11.30
N TRP A 167 15.51 -10.34 -12.09
CA TRP A 167 16.70 -11.05 -11.61
C TRP A 167 17.46 -10.25 -10.55
N VAL A 168 17.54 -8.93 -10.67
CA VAL A 168 18.08 -8.05 -9.61
C VAL A 168 17.30 -8.24 -8.31
N CYS A 169 15.97 -8.37 -8.37
CA CYS A 169 15.15 -8.65 -7.18
C CYS A 169 15.41 -10.05 -6.60
N VAL A 170 15.65 -11.06 -7.43
CA VAL A 170 16.03 -12.39 -6.98
C VAL A 170 17.36 -12.35 -6.22
N ILE A 171 18.38 -11.72 -6.82
CA ILE A 171 19.72 -11.60 -6.20
C ILE A 171 19.63 -10.85 -4.87
N THR A 172 18.94 -9.71 -4.85
CA THR A 172 18.80 -8.90 -3.63
C THR A 172 18.00 -9.65 -2.56
N SER A 173 16.95 -10.42 -2.91
CA SER A 173 16.23 -11.27 -1.94
C SER A 173 17.11 -12.35 -1.37
N ALA A 174 17.96 -12.99 -2.18
CA ALA A 174 18.94 -13.98 -1.69
C ALA A 174 19.94 -13.35 -0.71
N VAL A 175 20.48 -12.15 -1.02
CA VAL A 175 21.37 -11.42 -0.12
C VAL A 175 20.69 -11.12 1.21
N VAL A 176 19.45 -10.62 1.19
CA VAL A 176 18.69 -10.32 2.42
C VAL A 176 18.42 -11.59 3.21
N PHE A 177 18.09 -12.70 2.53
CA PHE A 177 17.89 -14.01 3.16
C PHE A 177 19.14 -14.47 3.91
N PHE A 178 20.31 -14.45 3.27
CA PHE A 178 21.58 -14.82 3.91
C PHE A 178 21.95 -13.86 5.05
N LEU A 179 21.73 -12.57 4.91
CA LEU A 179 21.94 -11.62 6.00
C LEU A 179 21.04 -11.92 7.21
N CYS A 180 19.77 -12.29 6.96
CA CYS A 180 18.86 -12.75 8.02
C CYS A 180 19.36 -14.04 8.72
N LEU A 181 20.06 -14.92 8.01
CA LEU A 181 20.66 -16.12 8.61
C LEU A 181 21.87 -15.80 9.48
N VAL A 182 22.71 -14.85 9.06
CA VAL A 182 23.97 -14.51 9.74
C VAL A 182 23.73 -13.55 10.92
N ILE A 183 22.90 -12.54 10.75
CA ILE A 183 22.63 -11.55 11.79
C ILE A 183 21.63 -12.13 12.79
N HIS A 184 22.14 -12.54 13.96
CA HIS A 184 21.32 -13.04 15.06
C HIS A 184 20.78 -11.87 15.88
N GLY A 185 19.49 -11.52 15.70
CA GLY A 185 18.74 -10.79 16.70
C GLY A 185 18.27 -11.75 17.81
N LYS A 186 18.03 -11.28 19.01
CA LYS A 186 17.33 -12.06 20.03
C LYS A 186 15.97 -12.44 19.46
N ALA A 187 15.73 -13.70 19.16
CA ALA A 187 14.41 -14.17 18.75
C ALA A 187 13.49 -13.97 19.97
N GLY A 188 12.47 -13.14 19.85
CA GLY A 188 11.48 -12.92 20.90
C GLY A 188 10.97 -14.26 21.43
N ALA A 189 11.11 -14.46 22.75
CA ALA A 189 11.05 -15.77 23.39
C ALA A 189 9.64 -16.36 23.58
N ASN A 190 8.59 -15.74 23.09
CA ASN A 190 7.21 -16.26 23.23
C ASN A 190 6.76 -17.02 21.96
N ARG A 191 7.40 -18.16 21.69
CA ARG A 191 6.89 -19.12 20.69
C ARG A 191 5.60 -19.76 21.22
N LYS A 192 4.46 -19.33 20.69
CA LYS A 192 3.19 -20.07 20.85
C LYS A 192 3.27 -21.37 20.05
N LYS A 193 2.49 -22.38 20.44
CA LYS A 193 2.45 -23.63 19.66
C LYS A 193 1.77 -23.36 18.30
N LEU A 194 2.25 -23.95 17.24
CA LEU A 194 1.68 -23.84 15.88
C LEU A 194 0.22 -24.33 15.85
N THR A 195 -0.18 -25.20 16.78
CA THR A 195 -1.57 -25.65 17.00
C THR A 195 -2.52 -24.51 17.39
N ASP A 196 -1.98 -23.36 17.80
CA ASP A 196 -2.79 -22.17 18.13
C ASP A 196 -3.09 -21.29 16.90
N PHE A 197 -2.65 -21.69 15.71
CA PHE A 197 -2.88 -20.96 14.47
C PHE A 197 -4.19 -21.40 13.81
N ASP A 198 -5.06 -20.42 13.51
CA ASP A 198 -6.34 -20.64 12.82
C ASP A 198 -6.13 -20.77 11.30
N GLY A 199 -5.86 -21.98 10.82
CA GLY A 199 -5.65 -22.24 9.40
C GLY A 199 -6.90 -22.04 8.55
N ILE A 200 -8.10 -22.36 9.07
CA ILE A 200 -9.36 -22.19 8.34
C ILE A 200 -9.68 -20.71 8.20
N GLY A 201 -9.55 -19.95 9.30
CA GLY A 201 -9.69 -18.49 9.26
C GLY A 201 -8.72 -17.86 8.27
N ALA A 202 -7.46 -18.31 8.22
CA ALA A 202 -6.47 -17.83 7.27
C ALA A 202 -6.89 -18.01 5.80
N VAL A 203 -7.39 -19.18 5.44
CA VAL A 203 -7.88 -19.47 4.08
C VAL A 203 -9.10 -18.60 3.74
N LEU A 204 -10.04 -18.44 4.68
CA LEU A 204 -11.22 -17.60 4.46
C LEU A 204 -10.86 -16.11 4.35
N VAL A 205 -9.91 -15.62 5.13
CA VAL A 205 -9.34 -14.26 4.99
C VAL A 205 -8.75 -14.08 3.60
N LEU A 206 -7.90 -15.02 3.16
CA LEU A 206 -7.29 -14.96 1.84
C LEU A 206 -8.35 -14.91 0.72
N ILE A 207 -9.33 -15.82 0.76
CA ILE A 207 -10.39 -15.88 -0.28
C ILE A 207 -11.23 -14.60 -0.26
N PHE A 208 -11.77 -14.22 0.89
CA PHE A 208 -12.67 -13.08 0.98
C PHE A 208 -12.00 -11.77 0.55
N PHE A 209 -10.83 -11.45 1.09
CA PHE A 209 -10.17 -10.18 0.78
C PHE A 209 -9.57 -10.16 -0.63
N SER A 210 -9.13 -11.29 -1.17
CA SER A 210 -8.74 -11.37 -2.58
C SER A 210 -9.92 -11.12 -3.51
N LEU A 211 -11.09 -11.72 -3.25
CA LEU A 211 -12.30 -11.46 -4.02
C LEU A 211 -12.76 -10.01 -3.88
N LEU A 212 -12.71 -9.45 -2.68
CA LEU A 212 -13.08 -8.06 -2.42
C LEU A 212 -12.22 -7.09 -3.26
N LEU A 213 -10.92 -7.33 -3.38
CA LEU A 213 -10.02 -6.56 -4.23
C LEU A 213 -10.29 -6.73 -5.74
N CYS A 214 -10.83 -7.89 -6.14
CA CYS A 214 -11.19 -8.15 -7.52
C CYS A 214 -12.50 -7.45 -7.93
N ILE A 215 -13.41 -7.13 -7.01
CA ILE A 215 -14.74 -6.56 -7.32
C ILE A 215 -14.66 -5.37 -8.29
N PRO A 216 -13.84 -4.31 -8.03
CA PRO A 216 -13.75 -3.18 -8.95
C PRO A 216 -13.29 -3.58 -10.35
N SER A 217 -12.26 -4.42 -10.45
CA SER A 217 -11.70 -4.86 -11.72
C SER A 217 -12.68 -5.73 -12.52
N PHE A 218 -13.43 -6.61 -11.85
CA PHE A 218 -14.48 -7.40 -12.50
C PHE A 218 -15.63 -6.53 -13.00
N GLY A 219 -16.08 -5.53 -12.22
CA GLY A 219 -17.11 -4.59 -12.63
C GLY A 219 -16.70 -3.78 -13.87
N GLN A 220 -15.45 -3.30 -13.92
CA GLN A 220 -14.94 -2.51 -15.04
C GLN A 220 -14.69 -3.35 -16.31
N ASN A 221 -14.13 -4.55 -16.19
CA ASN A 221 -13.76 -5.38 -17.36
C ASN A 221 -14.90 -6.22 -17.90
N PHE A 222 -15.81 -6.69 -17.06
CA PHE A 222 -16.90 -7.59 -17.45
C PHE A 222 -18.29 -6.94 -17.38
N GLY A 223 -18.39 -5.75 -16.82
CA GLY A 223 -19.63 -5.04 -16.57
C GLY A 223 -20.25 -5.37 -15.21
N TRP A 224 -20.84 -4.36 -14.59
CA TRP A 224 -21.42 -4.43 -13.22
C TRP A 224 -22.65 -5.34 -13.10
N ASN A 225 -23.28 -5.72 -14.22
CA ASN A 225 -24.44 -6.63 -14.26
C ASN A 225 -24.09 -8.00 -14.86
N SER A 226 -22.82 -8.30 -15.10
CA SER A 226 -22.42 -9.58 -15.71
C SER A 226 -22.57 -10.74 -14.72
N SER A 227 -22.79 -11.94 -15.24
CA SER A 227 -22.83 -13.18 -14.44
C SER A 227 -21.50 -13.43 -13.71
N ALA A 228 -20.37 -13.06 -14.32
CA ALA A 228 -19.04 -13.14 -13.71
C ALA A 228 -18.93 -12.22 -12.48
N PHE A 229 -19.40 -10.98 -12.58
CA PHE A 229 -19.41 -10.02 -11.47
C PHE A 229 -20.32 -10.50 -10.33
N LEU A 230 -21.54 -10.93 -10.65
CA LEU A 230 -22.48 -11.48 -9.66
C LEU A 230 -21.92 -12.73 -8.98
N GLY A 231 -21.23 -13.61 -9.74
CA GLY A 231 -20.55 -14.78 -9.19
C GLY A 231 -19.49 -14.40 -8.15
N VAL A 232 -18.65 -13.41 -8.45
CA VAL A 232 -17.64 -12.89 -7.49
C VAL A 232 -18.31 -12.34 -6.22
N LEU A 233 -19.40 -11.59 -6.36
CA LEU A 233 -20.15 -11.06 -5.19
C LEU A 233 -20.73 -12.17 -4.33
N ILE A 234 -21.32 -13.20 -4.92
CA ILE A 234 -21.92 -14.34 -4.20
C ILE A 234 -20.82 -15.09 -3.44
N VAL A 235 -19.69 -15.41 -4.09
CA VAL A 235 -18.59 -16.13 -3.44
C VAL A 235 -17.95 -15.27 -2.34
N ALA A 236 -17.83 -13.96 -2.56
CA ALA A 236 -17.37 -13.03 -1.53
C ALA A 236 -18.33 -12.98 -0.32
N ALA A 237 -19.64 -12.96 -0.55
CA ALA A 237 -20.64 -12.99 0.54
C ALA A 237 -20.60 -14.30 1.32
N ILE A 238 -20.48 -15.44 0.64
CA ILE A 238 -20.37 -16.77 1.28
C ILE A 238 -19.07 -16.84 2.11
N SER A 239 -17.95 -16.40 1.54
CA SER A 239 -16.66 -16.40 2.25
C SER A 239 -16.65 -15.45 3.46
N LEU A 240 -17.34 -14.30 3.38
CA LEU A 240 -17.53 -13.40 4.50
C LEU A 240 -18.35 -14.04 5.62
N ALA A 241 -19.46 -14.69 5.26
CA ALA A 241 -20.30 -15.40 6.24
C ALA A 241 -19.51 -16.52 6.94
N GLY A 242 -18.76 -17.32 6.16
CA GLY A 242 -17.86 -18.34 6.68
C GLY A 242 -16.78 -17.76 7.60
N LEU A 243 -16.14 -16.65 7.19
CA LEU A 243 -15.14 -15.95 7.98
C LEU A 243 -15.70 -15.48 9.34
N ILE A 244 -16.86 -14.84 9.32
CA ILE A 244 -17.50 -14.37 10.57
C ILE A 244 -17.82 -15.55 11.52
N LEU A 245 -18.27 -16.68 10.99
CA LEU A 245 -18.60 -17.87 11.80
C LEU A 245 -17.34 -18.51 12.38
N VAL A 246 -16.29 -18.63 11.61
CA VAL A 246 -15.01 -19.22 12.06
C VAL A 246 -14.31 -18.30 13.06
N GLU A 247 -14.17 -17.02 12.77
CA GLU A 247 -13.52 -16.04 13.64
C GLU A 247 -14.22 -15.89 15.00
N LYS A 248 -15.56 -16.03 15.05
CA LYS A 248 -16.31 -16.03 16.32
C LYS A 248 -16.03 -17.26 17.18
N ARG A 249 -15.68 -18.41 16.59
CA ARG A 249 -15.43 -19.68 17.29
C ARG A 249 -13.95 -19.93 17.54
N ALA A 250 -13.06 -19.26 16.82
CA ALA A 250 -11.62 -19.45 16.93
C ALA A 250 -11.11 -18.97 18.29
N LYS A 251 -10.27 -19.79 18.95
CA LYS A 251 -9.57 -19.41 20.19
C LYS A 251 -8.58 -18.27 19.96
N ASN A 252 -7.93 -18.27 18.81
CA ASN A 252 -6.93 -17.28 18.41
C ASN A 252 -7.21 -16.78 16.99
N PRO A 253 -8.24 -15.92 16.79
CA PRO A 253 -8.66 -15.46 15.47
C PRO A 253 -7.53 -14.74 14.70
N ILE A 254 -7.55 -14.81 13.37
CA ILE A 254 -6.60 -14.12 12.50
C ILE A 254 -6.82 -12.60 12.58
N LEU A 255 -8.09 -12.19 12.55
CA LEU A 255 -8.50 -10.79 12.70
C LEU A 255 -8.95 -10.56 14.14
N PRO A 256 -8.08 -10.00 15.01
CA PRO A 256 -8.40 -9.89 16.44
C PRO A 256 -9.55 -8.92 16.67
N GLY A 257 -10.75 -9.42 16.85
CA GLY A 257 -11.96 -8.64 17.08
C GLY A 257 -11.92 -7.74 18.31
N SER A 258 -11.01 -8.00 19.25
CA SER A 258 -10.88 -7.23 20.49
C SER A 258 -10.49 -5.77 20.27
N PHE A 259 -9.58 -5.49 19.33
CA PHE A 259 -9.20 -4.12 18.98
C PHE A 259 -9.95 -3.57 17.77
N MET A 260 -10.40 -4.43 16.84
CA MET A 260 -11.18 -4.00 15.67
C MET A 260 -12.53 -3.35 16.06
N LYS A 261 -13.11 -3.75 17.18
CA LYS A 261 -14.35 -3.14 17.72
C LYS A 261 -14.12 -1.77 18.38
N ARG A 262 -12.87 -1.37 18.59
CA ARG A 262 -12.58 -0.08 19.23
C ARG A 262 -12.91 1.07 18.29
N ARG A 263 -13.55 2.11 18.82
CA ARG A 263 -13.90 3.32 18.07
C ARG A 263 -12.69 3.93 17.36
N ALA A 264 -11.53 3.95 18.02
CA ALA A 264 -10.30 4.47 17.42
C ALA A 264 -9.88 3.69 16.18
N PHE A 265 -9.99 2.35 16.19
CA PHE A 265 -9.68 1.52 15.03
C PHE A 265 -10.65 1.80 13.87
N ILE A 266 -11.95 1.72 14.12
CA ILE A 266 -12.98 1.90 13.09
C ILE A 266 -12.84 3.27 12.40
N LEU A 267 -12.77 4.35 13.18
CA LEU A 267 -12.64 5.70 12.64
C LEU A 267 -11.33 5.89 11.87
N SER A 268 -10.22 5.31 12.38
CA SER A 268 -8.93 5.38 11.67
C SER A 268 -8.96 4.62 10.35
N VAL A 269 -9.57 3.43 10.31
CA VAL A 269 -9.70 2.64 9.08
C VAL A 269 -10.56 3.37 8.04
N ILE A 270 -11.69 3.95 8.46
CA ILE A 270 -12.55 4.71 7.53
C ILE A 270 -11.79 5.91 6.96
N ALA A 271 -11.13 6.70 7.80
CA ALA A 271 -10.36 7.86 7.34
C ALA A 271 -9.16 7.44 6.47
N LEU A 272 -8.47 6.34 6.82
CA LEU A 272 -7.40 5.75 6.03
C LEU A 272 -7.90 5.31 4.65
N PHE A 273 -9.10 4.73 4.57
CA PHE A 273 -9.70 4.27 3.32
C PHE A 273 -9.87 5.43 2.34
N PHE A 274 -10.39 6.57 2.80
CA PHE A 274 -10.49 7.76 1.98
C PHE A 274 -9.12 8.26 1.53
N THR A 275 -8.18 8.44 2.45
CA THR A 275 -6.86 9.03 2.13
C THR A 275 -6.00 8.17 1.21
N GLN A 276 -5.99 6.84 1.40
CA GLN A 276 -5.25 5.92 0.52
C GLN A 276 -5.91 5.78 -0.85
N GLY A 277 -7.25 5.78 -0.89
CA GLY A 277 -8.00 5.78 -2.14
C GLY A 277 -7.72 7.02 -2.97
N LEU A 278 -7.76 8.21 -2.38
CA LEU A 278 -7.40 9.47 -3.02
C LEU A 278 -5.96 9.47 -3.55
N MET A 279 -5.00 9.00 -2.74
CA MET A 279 -3.60 8.92 -3.14
C MET A 279 -3.41 8.12 -4.43
N GLN A 280 -3.98 6.92 -4.49
CA GLN A 280 -3.78 6.04 -5.63
C GLN A 280 -4.52 6.54 -6.87
N ALA A 281 -5.71 7.11 -6.70
CA ALA A 281 -6.47 7.71 -7.78
C ALA A 281 -5.74 8.92 -8.38
N ASN A 282 -5.21 9.82 -7.55
CA ASN A 282 -4.46 10.98 -8.02
C ASN A 282 -3.22 10.58 -8.84
N MET A 283 -2.49 9.54 -8.43
CA MET A 283 -1.37 9.04 -9.22
C MET A 283 -1.77 8.67 -10.65
N THR A 284 -2.95 8.08 -10.83
CA THR A 284 -3.46 7.70 -12.15
C THR A 284 -4.02 8.91 -12.91
N ASN A 285 -4.86 9.71 -12.25
CA ASN A 285 -5.55 10.83 -12.87
C ASN A 285 -4.61 11.94 -13.35
N ILE A 286 -3.53 12.22 -12.60
CA ILE A 286 -2.50 13.20 -13.02
C ILE A 286 -1.77 12.77 -14.28
N ILE A 287 -1.47 11.48 -14.45
CA ILE A 287 -0.89 10.96 -15.69
C ILE A 287 -1.83 11.23 -16.87
N VAL A 288 -3.10 10.89 -16.69
CA VAL A 288 -4.13 11.08 -17.71
C VAL A 288 -4.30 12.58 -18.03
N PHE A 289 -4.41 13.44 -17.01
CA PHE A 289 -4.50 14.89 -17.18
C PHE A 289 -3.32 15.47 -17.98
N VAL A 290 -2.10 15.13 -17.61
CA VAL A 290 -0.89 15.61 -18.31
C VAL A 290 -0.86 15.10 -19.76
N ASN A 291 -1.26 13.87 -20.03
CA ASN A 291 -1.31 13.33 -21.39
C ASN A 291 -2.32 14.04 -22.28
N TYR A 292 -3.44 14.54 -21.73
CA TYR A 292 -4.42 15.32 -22.48
C TYR A 292 -4.03 16.79 -22.69
N THR A 293 -3.35 17.40 -21.69
CA THR A 293 -3.00 18.83 -21.75
C THR A 293 -1.60 19.10 -22.32
N GLN A 294 -0.67 18.11 -22.23
CA GLN A 294 0.74 18.24 -22.67
C GLN A 294 1.23 16.94 -23.32
N PRO A 295 0.63 16.49 -24.44
CA PRO A 295 0.91 15.19 -25.04
C PRO A 295 2.37 15.06 -25.50
N ASP A 296 3.01 16.15 -25.92
CA ASP A 296 4.38 16.16 -26.41
C ASP A 296 5.43 16.01 -25.31
N ASN A 297 5.04 16.07 -24.03
CA ASN A 297 5.97 16.07 -22.90
C ASN A 297 5.58 15.07 -21.81
N SER A 298 5.54 13.78 -22.16
CA SER A 298 5.23 12.68 -21.24
C SER A 298 6.15 12.59 -20.00
N VAL A 299 7.31 13.24 -20.04
CA VAL A 299 8.24 13.30 -18.90
C VAL A 299 7.67 14.06 -17.71
N ILE A 300 6.76 15.02 -17.96
CA ILE A 300 6.13 15.82 -16.92
C ILE A 300 5.28 14.95 -15.98
N SER A 301 4.59 13.95 -16.50
CA SER A 301 3.81 13.01 -15.67
C SER A 301 4.69 12.23 -14.67
N GLY A 302 5.88 11.83 -15.11
CA GLY A 302 6.89 11.19 -14.27
C GLY A 302 7.41 12.12 -13.16
N TYR A 303 7.72 13.37 -13.50
CA TYR A 303 8.12 14.38 -12.50
C TYR A 303 7.01 14.66 -11.50
N ALA A 304 5.76 14.79 -11.94
CA ALA A 304 4.60 15.03 -11.11
C ALA A 304 4.44 13.94 -10.03
N ILE A 305 4.52 12.67 -10.43
CA ILE A 305 4.46 11.53 -9.52
C ILE A 305 5.65 11.51 -8.56
N SER A 306 6.86 11.77 -9.07
CA SER A 306 8.07 11.81 -8.23
C SER A 306 7.99 12.88 -7.16
N ILE A 307 7.48 14.07 -7.49
CA ILE A 307 7.28 15.17 -6.53
C ILE A 307 6.24 14.79 -5.47
N MET A 308 5.14 14.12 -5.85
CA MET A 308 4.14 13.63 -4.92
C MET A 308 4.75 12.63 -3.93
N TYR A 309 5.56 11.67 -4.40
CA TYR A 309 6.27 10.72 -3.52
C TYR A 309 7.32 11.41 -2.63
N LEU A 310 8.05 12.41 -3.13
CA LEU A 310 8.95 13.21 -2.31
C LEU A 310 8.19 13.95 -1.21
N GLY A 311 7.06 14.56 -1.55
CA GLY A 311 6.16 15.18 -0.58
C GLY A 311 5.72 14.17 0.50
N MET A 312 5.29 12.97 0.09
CA MET A 312 4.90 11.89 1.03
C MET A 312 6.05 11.48 1.95
N SER A 313 7.25 11.36 1.42
CA SER A 313 8.44 11.00 2.21
C SER A 313 8.74 12.06 3.26
N LEU A 314 8.72 13.34 2.86
CA LEU A 314 8.93 14.47 3.77
C LEU A 314 7.82 14.57 4.81
N GLY A 315 6.55 14.39 4.41
CA GLY A 315 5.42 14.39 5.32
C GLY A 315 5.50 13.29 6.38
N ALA A 316 5.87 12.08 5.99
CA ALA A 316 6.08 10.98 6.93
C ALA A 316 7.19 11.26 7.95
N VAL A 317 8.32 11.82 7.49
CA VAL A 317 9.49 12.13 8.32
C VAL A 317 9.22 13.30 9.27
N VAL A 318 8.45 14.29 8.85
CA VAL A 318 8.17 15.50 9.66
C VAL A 318 6.97 15.30 10.59
N LEU A 319 5.84 14.85 10.05
CA LEU A 319 4.58 14.76 10.81
C LEU A 319 4.52 13.52 11.71
N GLY A 320 5.21 12.42 11.35
CA GLY A 320 5.28 11.22 12.17
C GLY A 320 5.85 11.47 13.56
N PRO A 321 7.10 11.98 13.70
CA PRO A 321 7.69 12.33 14.99
C PRO A 321 6.96 13.47 15.73
N LEU A 322 6.31 14.39 14.99
CA LEU A 322 5.50 15.43 15.60
C LEU A 322 4.28 14.86 16.33
N ALA A 323 3.66 13.82 15.78
CA ALA A 323 2.58 13.09 16.43
C ALA A 323 3.03 12.27 17.66
N ASP A 324 4.34 12.08 17.89
CA ASP A 324 4.87 11.50 19.11
C ASP A 324 4.93 12.52 20.26
N ARG A 325 5.15 13.77 19.89
CA ARG A 325 5.28 14.87 20.86
C ARG A 325 3.95 15.53 21.19
N ARG A 326 3.02 15.52 20.25
CA ARG A 326 1.69 16.14 20.35
C ARG A 326 0.57 15.08 20.19
N GLU A 327 -0.65 15.45 20.51
CA GLU A 327 -1.80 14.57 20.34
C GLU A 327 -1.99 14.22 18.86
N PRO A 328 -1.99 12.91 18.46
CA PRO A 328 -2.07 12.46 17.07
C PRO A 328 -3.24 13.04 16.29
N LYS A 329 -4.37 13.27 16.97
CA LYS A 329 -5.58 13.83 16.40
C LYS A 329 -5.34 15.18 15.71
N TRP A 330 -4.63 16.11 16.36
CA TRP A 330 -4.39 17.45 15.79
C TRP A 330 -3.39 17.41 14.63
N ILE A 331 -2.41 16.51 14.71
CA ILE A 331 -1.45 16.35 13.63
C ILE A 331 -2.11 15.68 12.40
N LEU A 332 -3.00 14.70 12.62
CA LEU A 332 -3.84 14.14 11.55
C LEU A 332 -4.72 15.20 10.90
N THR A 333 -5.37 16.06 11.71
CA THR A 333 -6.20 17.15 11.18
C THR A 333 -5.37 18.11 10.32
N ALA A 334 -4.19 18.52 10.79
CA ALA A 334 -3.27 19.37 10.03
C ALA A 334 -2.80 18.66 8.73
N SER A 335 -2.50 17.39 8.79
CA SER A 335 -2.09 16.54 7.65
C SER A 335 -3.19 16.47 6.60
N LEU A 336 -4.44 16.20 7.00
CA LEU A 336 -5.60 16.20 6.10
C LEU A 336 -5.89 17.59 5.52
N THR A 337 -5.75 18.67 6.32
CA THR A 337 -5.89 20.03 5.83
C THR A 337 -4.88 20.33 4.72
N LEU A 338 -3.62 19.92 4.89
CA LEU A 338 -2.60 20.05 3.84
C LEU A 338 -2.96 19.25 2.58
N THR A 339 -3.48 18.02 2.74
CA THR A 339 -4.01 17.24 1.62
C THR A 339 -5.12 18.02 0.89
N GLY A 340 -6.06 18.59 1.62
CA GLY A 340 -7.15 19.42 1.05
C GLY A 340 -6.65 20.68 0.35
N ILE A 341 -5.61 21.33 0.88
CA ILE A 341 -4.96 22.48 0.22
C ILE A 341 -4.33 22.04 -1.11
N GLY A 342 -3.65 20.89 -1.13
CA GLY A 342 -3.09 20.32 -2.37
C GLY A 342 -4.16 20.05 -3.42
N CYS A 343 -5.29 19.42 -3.03
CA CYS A 343 -6.45 19.25 -3.91
C CYS A 343 -7.04 20.61 -4.35
N GLY A 344 -7.11 21.60 -3.45
CA GLY A 344 -7.59 22.95 -3.76
C GLY A 344 -6.73 23.67 -4.80
N LEU A 345 -5.42 23.47 -4.80
CA LEU A 345 -4.54 24.03 -5.82
C LEU A 345 -4.77 23.40 -7.21
N MET A 346 -5.35 22.19 -7.30
CA MET A 346 -5.73 21.60 -8.58
C MET A 346 -6.87 22.36 -9.27
N LEU A 347 -7.67 23.14 -8.52
CA LEU A 347 -8.69 24.05 -9.11
C LEU A 347 -8.07 25.20 -9.92
N LEU A 348 -6.77 25.45 -9.79
CA LEU A 348 -6.03 26.46 -10.56
C LEU A 348 -5.38 25.87 -11.82
N PHE A 349 -5.60 24.59 -12.10
CA PHE A 349 -5.07 23.95 -13.29
C PHE A 349 -5.75 24.49 -14.55
N SER A 350 -4.99 24.61 -15.62
CA SER A 350 -5.43 25.15 -16.89
C SER A 350 -4.79 24.34 -18.04
N ASN A 351 -5.14 24.66 -19.28
CA ASN A 351 -4.55 24.03 -20.47
C ASN A 351 -3.02 24.18 -20.51
N HIS A 352 -2.49 25.24 -19.91
CA HIS A 352 -1.06 25.53 -19.82
C HIS A 352 -0.56 25.53 -18.37
N THR A 353 -0.98 24.55 -17.59
CA THR A 353 -0.57 24.44 -16.18
C THR A 353 0.97 24.38 -16.09
N SER A 354 1.55 25.33 -15.35
CA SER A 354 3.00 25.37 -15.18
C SER A 354 3.48 24.16 -14.35
N ILE A 355 4.69 23.67 -14.65
CA ILE A 355 5.32 22.62 -13.86
C ILE A 355 5.46 23.01 -12.39
N ALA A 356 5.66 24.31 -12.11
CA ALA A 356 5.75 24.83 -10.76
C ALA A 356 4.43 24.67 -9.99
N LEU A 357 3.28 24.93 -10.60
CA LEU A 357 1.96 24.75 -9.97
C LEU A 357 1.63 23.27 -9.76
N LEU A 358 1.95 22.41 -10.75
CA LEU A 358 1.86 20.95 -10.60
C LEU A 358 2.70 20.46 -9.42
N ALA A 359 3.95 20.90 -9.36
CA ALA A 359 4.89 20.53 -8.30
C ALA A 359 4.41 20.99 -6.91
N LEU A 360 3.91 22.22 -6.82
CA LEU A 360 3.41 22.77 -5.55
C LEU A 360 2.16 22.03 -5.07
N SER A 361 1.17 21.84 -5.95
CA SER A 361 -0.07 21.12 -5.65
C SER A 361 0.22 19.69 -5.18
N LEU A 362 0.93 18.90 -6.00
CA LEU A 362 1.21 17.49 -5.71
C LEU A 362 2.23 17.31 -4.58
N GLY A 363 3.17 18.24 -4.42
CA GLY A 363 4.09 18.24 -3.30
C GLY A 363 3.38 18.44 -1.95
N ILE A 364 2.46 19.42 -1.86
CA ILE A 364 1.66 19.68 -0.65
C ILE A 364 0.69 18.53 -0.39
N LEU A 365 0.00 18.06 -1.43
CA LEU A 365 -0.90 16.90 -1.34
C LEU A 365 -0.15 15.66 -0.84
N GLY A 366 1.00 15.37 -1.44
CA GLY A 366 1.86 14.26 -1.01
C GLY A 366 2.33 14.41 0.43
N PHE A 367 2.77 15.62 0.83
CA PHE A 367 3.22 15.88 2.21
C PHE A 367 2.11 15.58 3.23
N GLY A 368 0.89 15.99 2.96
CA GLY A 368 -0.28 15.66 3.77
C GLY A 368 -0.51 14.14 3.83
N LEU A 369 -0.56 13.45 2.70
CA LEU A 369 -0.81 12.01 2.62
C LEU A 369 0.25 11.17 3.35
N GLY A 370 1.54 11.56 3.27
CA GLY A 370 2.64 10.87 3.94
C GLY A 370 2.51 10.91 5.47
N GLY A 371 2.11 12.04 6.01
CA GLY A 371 1.81 12.19 7.44
C GLY A 371 0.66 11.28 7.88
N ASN A 372 -0.41 11.21 7.11
CA ASN A 372 -1.60 10.40 7.42
C ASN A 372 -1.25 8.93 7.65
N GLY A 373 -0.52 8.30 6.70
CA GLY A 373 -0.19 6.87 6.78
C GLY A 373 0.54 6.50 8.07
N THR A 374 1.54 7.29 8.45
CA THR A 374 2.34 7.06 9.66
C THR A 374 1.52 7.24 10.93
N ILE A 375 0.68 8.27 10.99
CA ILE A 375 -0.07 8.61 12.20
C ILE A 375 -1.25 7.67 12.41
N PHE A 376 -1.98 7.28 11.35
CA PHE A 376 -3.05 6.29 11.44
C PHE A 376 -2.52 4.94 11.94
N MET A 377 -1.36 4.49 11.43
CA MET A 377 -0.72 3.28 11.91
C MET A 377 -0.48 3.35 13.42
N LYS A 378 0.06 4.47 13.91
CA LYS A 378 0.28 4.68 15.36
C LYS A 378 -1.01 4.64 16.16
N VAL A 379 -2.06 5.31 15.68
CA VAL A 379 -3.38 5.33 16.35
C VAL A 379 -3.97 3.93 16.43
N VAL A 380 -3.92 3.17 15.36
CA VAL A 380 -4.42 1.78 15.30
C VAL A 380 -3.64 0.88 16.25
N LEU A 381 -2.31 0.97 16.24
CA LEU A 381 -1.45 0.09 17.03
C LEU A 381 -1.42 0.45 18.53
N SER A 382 -1.77 1.68 18.92
CA SER A 382 -1.82 2.10 20.33
C SER A 382 -2.77 1.25 21.19
N GLY A 383 -3.71 0.56 20.59
CA GLY A 383 -4.66 -0.32 21.27
C GLY A 383 -4.34 -1.81 21.17
N VAL A 384 -3.25 -2.20 20.51
CA VAL A 384 -2.91 -3.60 20.26
C VAL A 384 -1.99 -4.11 21.36
N PRO A 385 -2.29 -5.26 22.01
CA PRO A 385 -1.37 -5.90 22.95
C PRO A 385 -0.05 -6.28 22.28
N VAL A 386 1.08 -6.16 23.01
CA VAL A 386 2.43 -6.47 22.48
C VAL A 386 2.51 -7.88 21.87
N GLY A 387 1.85 -8.86 22.50
CA GLY A 387 1.80 -10.26 21.99
C GLY A 387 0.91 -10.47 20.75
N GLN A 388 0.29 -9.42 20.19
CA GLN A 388 -0.53 -9.43 18.98
C GLN A 388 -0.08 -8.34 17.98
N ALA A 389 1.14 -7.83 18.13
CA ALA A 389 1.64 -6.74 17.32
C ALA A 389 1.67 -7.09 15.81
N GLY A 390 2.07 -8.31 15.46
CA GLY A 390 2.08 -8.81 14.08
C GLY A 390 0.67 -8.87 13.48
N ALA A 391 -0.31 -9.43 14.22
CA ALA A 391 -1.70 -9.48 13.78
C ALA A 391 -2.30 -8.06 13.64
N GLY A 392 -1.99 -7.15 14.56
CA GLY A 392 -2.43 -5.76 14.51
C GLY A 392 -1.89 -4.99 13.32
N THR A 393 -0.58 -5.11 13.05
CA THR A 393 0.07 -4.46 11.92
C THR A 393 -0.38 -5.06 10.59
N GLY A 394 -0.56 -6.39 10.53
CA GLY A 394 -1.10 -7.07 9.35
C GLY A 394 -2.53 -6.64 9.04
N THR A 395 -3.39 -6.53 10.05
CA THR A 395 -4.77 -6.04 9.88
C THR A 395 -4.79 -4.57 9.40
N TYR A 396 -3.92 -3.72 9.95
CA TYR A 396 -3.76 -2.35 9.44
C TYR A 396 -3.34 -2.33 7.97
N GLY A 397 -2.32 -3.13 7.60
CA GLY A 397 -1.84 -3.27 6.22
C GLY A 397 -2.93 -3.72 5.26
N LEU A 398 -3.74 -4.72 5.66
CA LEU A 398 -4.88 -5.20 4.89
C LEU A 398 -5.85 -4.06 4.53
N PHE A 399 -6.32 -3.30 5.51
CA PHE A 399 -7.27 -2.20 5.23
C PHE A 399 -6.65 -1.07 4.43
N ARG A 400 -5.36 -0.78 4.64
CA ARG A 400 -4.62 0.20 3.83
C ARG A 400 -4.56 -0.22 2.37
N ASP A 401 -4.21 -1.49 2.11
CA ASP A 401 -4.00 -2.00 0.77
C ASP A 401 -5.33 -2.26 0.03
N LEU A 402 -6.42 -2.49 0.77
CA LEU A 402 -7.79 -2.53 0.23
C LEU A 402 -8.25 -1.16 -0.28
N ALA A 403 -7.86 -0.09 0.39
CA ALA A 403 -8.34 1.26 0.06
C ALA A 403 -7.91 1.73 -1.33
N ALA A 404 -6.71 1.35 -1.78
CA ALA A 404 -6.13 1.80 -3.03
C ALA A 404 -6.95 1.39 -4.27
N PRO A 405 -7.30 0.11 -4.51
CA PRO A 405 -8.11 -0.31 -5.65
C PRO A 405 -9.52 0.30 -5.66
N PHE A 406 -10.12 0.45 -4.48
CA PHE A 406 -11.44 1.09 -4.39
C PHE A 406 -11.40 2.57 -4.75
N GLY A 407 -10.36 3.29 -4.32
CA GLY A 407 -10.17 4.69 -4.72
C GLY A 407 -9.99 4.82 -6.22
N VAL A 408 -9.16 3.99 -6.83
CA VAL A 408 -8.98 3.93 -8.30
C VAL A 408 -10.31 3.62 -8.99
N ALA A 409 -11.08 2.65 -8.50
CA ALA A 409 -12.35 2.26 -9.09
C ALA A 409 -13.44 3.34 -9.04
N VAL A 410 -13.37 4.27 -8.10
CA VAL A 410 -14.33 5.38 -7.96
C VAL A 410 -13.84 6.62 -8.68
N PHE A 411 -12.65 7.11 -8.36
CA PHE A 411 -12.19 8.42 -8.80
C PHE A 411 -11.60 8.41 -10.23
N VAL A 412 -11.04 7.29 -10.71
CA VAL A 412 -10.50 7.24 -12.08
C VAL A 412 -11.62 7.21 -13.12
N PRO A 413 -12.66 6.36 -13.04
CA PRO A 413 -13.78 6.42 -13.96
C PRO A 413 -14.56 7.72 -13.86
N MET A 414 -14.71 8.30 -12.68
CA MET A 414 -15.34 9.61 -12.51
C MET A 414 -14.64 10.67 -13.36
N PHE A 415 -13.32 10.70 -13.33
CA PHE A 415 -12.50 11.63 -14.11
C PHE A 415 -12.54 11.31 -15.61
N THR A 416 -12.26 10.05 -16.00
CA THR A 416 -12.15 9.66 -17.40
C THR A 416 -13.49 9.69 -18.15
N ASN A 417 -14.59 9.27 -17.50
CA ASN A 417 -15.92 9.31 -18.10
C ASN A 417 -16.39 10.76 -18.31
N GLN A 418 -16.05 11.65 -17.40
CA GLN A 418 -16.37 13.08 -17.58
C GLN A 418 -15.60 13.69 -18.74
N ILE A 419 -14.30 13.36 -18.90
CA ILE A 419 -13.52 13.76 -20.09
C ILE A 419 -14.22 13.28 -21.37
N THR A 420 -14.56 11.99 -21.43
CA THR A 420 -15.20 11.39 -22.61
C THR A 420 -16.53 12.09 -22.92
N SER A 421 -17.40 12.28 -21.93
CA SER A 421 -18.70 12.93 -22.11
C SER A 421 -18.59 14.38 -22.61
N LEU A 422 -17.58 15.12 -22.12
CA LEU A 422 -17.34 16.50 -22.57
C LEU A 422 -16.80 16.55 -24.01
N ILE A 423 -15.95 15.63 -24.39
CA ILE A 423 -15.43 15.50 -25.76
C ILE A 423 -16.58 15.13 -26.71
N GLU A 424 -17.45 14.19 -26.36
CA GLU A 424 -18.64 13.82 -27.12
C GLU A 424 -19.62 14.98 -27.26
N ALA A 425 -19.69 15.88 -26.28
CA ALA A 425 -20.47 17.12 -26.33
C ALA A 425 -19.81 18.23 -27.17
N GLY A 426 -18.64 17.98 -27.78
CA GLY A 426 -17.93 18.91 -28.67
C GLY A 426 -16.88 19.80 -27.97
N ALA A 427 -16.53 19.54 -26.74
CA ALA A 427 -15.45 20.25 -26.07
C ALA A 427 -14.08 19.80 -26.58
N GLY A 428 -13.11 20.71 -26.62
CA GLY A 428 -11.72 20.36 -26.90
C GLY A 428 -11.13 19.44 -25.81
N GLN A 429 -10.22 18.54 -26.19
CA GLN A 429 -9.63 17.55 -25.29
C GLN A 429 -9.00 18.18 -24.04
N GLU A 430 -8.23 19.25 -24.21
CA GLU A 430 -7.58 19.98 -23.11
C GLU A 430 -8.62 20.59 -22.17
N THR A 431 -9.63 21.26 -22.71
CA THR A 431 -10.70 21.89 -21.92
C THR A 431 -11.52 20.86 -21.15
N ALA A 432 -11.79 19.71 -21.77
CA ALA A 432 -12.47 18.59 -21.12
C ALA A 432 -11.64 18.05 -19.95
N ALA A 433 -10.32 17.90 -20.11
CA ALA A 433 -9.42 17.43 -19.07
C ALA A 433 -9.35 18.43 -17.89
N VAL A 434 -9.28 19.74 -18.16
CA VAL A 434 -9.26 20.78 -17.13
C VAL A 434 -10.58 20.80 -16.35
N SER A 435 -11.73 20.84 -17.01
CA SER A 435 -13.03 20.83 -16.33
C SER A 435 -13.23 19.55 -15.49
N SER A 436 -12.72 18.42 -15.96
CA SER A 436 -12.82 17.16 -15.24
C SER A 436 -11.91 17.11 -14.01
N ILE A 437 -10.68 17.67 -14.08
CA ILE A 437 -9.80 17.72 -12.90
C ILE A 437 -10.32 18.69 -11.83
N GLU A 438 -10.99 19.78 -12.23
CA GLU A 438 -11.67 20.70 -11.30
C GLU A 438 -12.80 19.98 -10.55
N SER A 439 -13.67 19.26 -11.25
CA SER A 439 -14.76 18.48 -10.65
C SER A 439 -14.25 17.40 -9.71
N LEU A 440 -13.17 16.74 -10.10
CA LEU A 440 -12.49 15.75 -9.27
C LEU A 440 -11.95 16.41 -8.00
N ALA A 441 -11.23 17.52 -8.10
CA ALA A 441 -10.67 18.25 -6.98
C ALA A 441 -11.73 18.68 -5.96
N ILE A 442 -12.90 19.15 -6.42
CA ILE A 442 -14.04 19.48 -5.54
C ILE A 442 -14.50 18.25 -4.76
N THR A 443 -14.64 17.11 -5.43
CA THR A 443 -15.07 15.86 -4.81
C THR A 443 -14.04 15.40 -3.78
N GLU A 444 -12.75 15.52 -4.09
CA GLU A 444 -11.66 15.15 -3.19
C GLU A 444 -11.60 16.06 -1.96
N ILE A 445 -11.80 17.37 -2.12
CA ILE A 445 -11.90 18.32 -1.00
C ILE A 445 -13.05 17.93 -0.08
N PHE A 446 -14.21 17.54 -0.65
CA PHE A 446 -15.33 17.05 0.15
C PHE A 446 -14.96 15.78 0.93
N CYS A 447 -14.32 14.81 0.29
CA CYS A 447 -13.86 13.58 0.95
C CYS A 447 -12.84 13.88 2.07
N VAL A 448 -11.92 14.81 1.85
CA VAL A 448 -10.96 15.26 2.88
C VAL A 448 -11.69 15.95 4.04
N ALA A 449 -12.68 16.79 3.78
CA ALA A 449 -13.48 17.41 4.83
C ALA A 449 -14.22 16.37 5.69
N VAL A 450 -14.83 15.37 5.07
CA VAL A 450 -15.41 14.21 5.77
C VAL A 450 -14.36 13.49 6.59
N GLY A 451 -13.17 13.25 6.03
CA GLY A 451 -12.04 12.66 6.74
C GLY A 451 -11.61 13.45 7.97
N ILE A 452 -11.59 14.80 7.88
CA ILE A 452 -11.30 15.68 9.02
C ILE A 452 -12.37 15.52 10.12
N VAL A 453 -13.65 15.51 9.76
CA VAL A 453 -14.74 15.28 10.73
C VAL A 453 -14.56 13.95 11.45
N ILE A 454 -14.26 12.88 10.71
CA ILE A 454 -14.01 11.55 11.27
C ILE A 454 -12.82 11.57 12.24
N VAL A 455 -11.72 12.22 11.86
CA VAL A 455 -10.52 12.35 12.72
C VAL A 455 -10.84 13.17 13.98
N LEU A 456 -11.65 14.22 13.87
CA LEU A 456 -12.09 15.00 15.03
C LEU A 456 -12.95 14.19 16.02
N MET A 457 -13.58 13.10 15.57
CA MET A 457 -14.32 12.15 16.43
C MET A 457 -13.41 11.11 17.10
N LEU A 458 -12.12 11.06 16.79
CA LEU A 458 -11.18 10.14 17.45
C LEU A 458 -11.11 10.42 18.96
N PRO A 459 -11.13 9.37 19.79
CA PRO A 459 -10.92 9.53 21.23
C PRO A 459 -9.50 10.04 21.52
N LYS A 460 -9.32 10.70 22.66
CA LYS A 460 -8.00 11.07 23.14
C LYS A 460 -7.13 9.83 23.31
N ILE A 461 -6.00 9.80 22.64
CA ILE A 461 -5.05 8.69 22.72
C ILE A 461 -4.07 9.03 23.83
N ARG A 462 -4.02 8.21 24.90
CA ARG A 462 -2.99 8.35 25.92
C ARG A 462 -1.62 8.24 25.28
N LYS A 463 -0.70 9.12 25.67
CA LYS A 463 0.72 9.03 25.30
C LYS A 463 1.21 7.63 25.66
N ILE A 464 1.74 6.90 24.68
CA ILE A 464 2.41 5.61 24.86
C ILE A 464 3.82 5.89 25.40
#